data_6950f9a9d94efb437e4426a36a375c1f
#
_entry.id   6950f9a9d94efb437e4426a36a375c1f
#
_cell.length_a   1.000
_cell.length_b   1.000
_cell.length_c   1.000
_cell.angle_alpha   90.00
_cell.angle_beta   90.00
_cell.angle_gamma   90.00
#
_symmetry.space_group_name_H-M   'P 1'
#
loop_
_entity.id
_entity.type
_entity.pdbx_description
1 polymer ?
#
loop_
_entity_poly.entity_id
_entity_poly.type
_entity_poly.pdbx_seq_one_letter_code
_entity_poly.pdbx_strand_id
1 'polypeptide(L)'
;MKKSLLLLLLAATPLRAEDAASVLARADSYRAPLASFALDVELTSTTPEGKSESSKFRVYGKGSDRSVVEFTAPQTEKGKYLLMLREAMWIYMPSASRPIRISPLQRLMGQASNGDVARTSFTIDYDAAGIADDAGSWVVDLAAKDPAVAYNRVRLWIDKASYEPRHADFYVVSGKLIKRATYRQYGSMNGHRVVTEVQIDDLLRPGNRTVMRYANLAPRDNPDRMFTKDALGKW
;
A
#
# COMPACT_ATOMS: atom_id res chain seq x y z
N MET A 1 32.65 27.13 57.99
CA MET A 1 31.98 25.99 57.32
C MET A 1 31.24 26.54 56.09
N LYS A 2 31.83 26.44 54.89
CA LYS A 2 31.21 26.91 53.62
C LYS A 2 30.41 25.73 53.01
N LYS A 3 29.09 25.85 52.94
CA LYS A 3 28.20 24.90 52.26
C LYS A 3 28.23 25.22 50.77
N SER A 4 28.88 24.41 49.93
CA SER A 4 28.79 24.47 48.49
C SER A 4 27.44 23.86 48.04
N LEU A 5 26.58 24.67 47.44
CA LEU A 5 25.34 24.26 46.81
C LEU A 5 25.66 23.79 45.39
N LEU A 6 25.62 22.51 45.15
CA LEU A 6 25.82 21.91 43.81
C LEU A 6 24.53 22.02 43.04
N LEU A 7 24.47 22.94 42.06
CA LEU A 7 23.33 23.14 41.17
C LEU A 7 23.38 22.06 40.04
N LEU A 8 22.49 21.09 40.11
CA LEU A 8 22.34 20.06 39.08
C LEU A 8 21.57 20.67 37.90
N LEU A 9 22.29 21.07 36.83
CA LEU A 9 21.65 21.45 35.55
C LEU A 9 21.09 20.17 34.90
N LEU A 10 19.77 19.96 34.94
CA LEU A 10 19.10 19.01 34.05
C LEU A 10 19.16 19.58 32.62
N ALA A 11 20.02 19.01 31.80
CA ALA A 11 20.01 19.26 30.36
C ALA A 11 18.75 18.64 29.77
N ALA A 12 17.72 19.46 29.51
CA ALA A 12 16.57 19.06 28.72
C ALA A 12 17.05 18.83 27.27
N THR A 13 17.20 17.56 26.89
CA THR A 13 17.41 17.19 25.48
C THR A 13 16.15 17.66 24.71
N PRO A 14 16.32 18.47 23.65
CA PRO A 14 15.17 18.87 22.84
C PRO A 14 14.56 17.58 22.24
N LEU A 15 13.31 17.32 22.57
CA LEU A 15 12.51 16.29 21.94
C LEU A 15 12.39 16.70 20.46
N ARG A 16 13.19 16.05 19.59
CA ARG A 16 13.14 16.33 18.17
C ARG A 16 11.78 15.89 17.67
N ALA A 17 10.98 16.85 17.17
CA ALA A 17 9.71 16.54 16.53
C ALA A 17 9.97 15.55 15.38
N GLU A 18 9.25 14.44 15.37
CA GLU A 18 9.32 13.47 14.27
C GLU A 18 8.91 14.18 12.97
N ASP A 19 9.70 14.03 11.92
CA ASP A 19 9.34 14.57 10.61
C ASP A 19 8.42 13.61 9.85
N ALA A 20 7.53 14.18 9.03
CA ALA A 20 6.50 13.42 8.31
C ALA A 20 7.08 12.33 7.38
N ALA A 21 8.23 12.59 6.76
CA ALA A 21 8.86 11.63 5.84
C ALA A 21 9.42 10.42 6.59
N SER A 22 10.06 10.63 7.75
CA SER A 22 10.55 9.54 8.62
C SER A 22 9.41 8.69 9.15
N VAL A 23 8.30 9.30 9.60
CA VAL A 23 7.11 8.60 10.08
C VAL A 23 6.49 7.76 8.95
N LEU A 24 6.38 8.33 7.75
CA LEU A 24 5.87 7.64 6.57
C LEU A 24 6.75 6.44 6.18
N ALA A 25 8.06 6.60 6.15
CA ALA A 25 9.00 5.53 5.80
C ALA A 25 8.91 4.35 6.77
N ARG A 26 8.74 4.62 8.07
CA ARG A 26 8.53 3.58 9.10
C ARG A 26 7.20 2.85 8.89
N ALA A 27 6.13 3.58 8.61
CA ALA A 27 4.82 2.99 8.32
C ALA A 27 4.84 2.12 7.05
N ASP A 28 5.56 2.54 6.00
CA ASP A 28 5.70 1.76 4.76
C ASP A 28 6.44 0.43 4.96
N SER A 29 7.32 0.31 5.96
CA SER A 29 8.01 -0.95 6.26
C SER A 29 7.06 -2.10 6.64
N TYR A 30 5.86 -1.79 7.14
CA TYR A 30 4.81 -2.79 7.41
C TYR A 30 4.12 -3.30 6.15
N ARG A 31 4.30 -2.63 5.01
CA ARG A 31 3.67 -2.97 3.72
C ARG A 31 4.66 -3.59 2.74
N ALA A 32 5.92 -3.17 2.76
CA ALA A 32 6.96 -3.62 1.83
C ALA A 32 8.32 -3.76 2.55
N PRO A 33 8.49 -4.77 3.42
CA PRO A 33 9.72 -4.92 4.21
C PRO A 33 10.90 -5.49 3.41
N LEU A 34 10.67 -6.01 2.20
CA LEU A 34 11.67 -6.71 1.38
C LEU A 34 11.93 -5.97 0.07
N ALA A 35 13.21 -5.89 -0.31
CA ALA A 35 13.62 -5.24 -1.56
C ALA A 35 13.21 -6.02 -2.82
N SER A 36 13.10 -7.35 -2.74
CA SER A 36 12.61 -8.22 -3.82
C SER A 36 11.87 -9.41 -3.21
N PHE A 37 10.64 -9.66 -3.64
CA PHE A 37 9.74 -10.61 -2.97
C PHE A 37 8.71 -11.24 -3.89
N ALA A 38 8.08 -12.29 -3.38
CA ALA A 38 6.78 -12.79 -3.82
C ALA A 38 5.79 -12.72 -2.64
N LEU A 39 4.52 -12.44 -2.94
CA LEU A 39 3.44 -12.27 -1.96
C LEU A 39 2.13 -12.77 -2.55
N ASP A 40 1.36 -13.55 -1.80
CA ASP A 40 0.00 -13.91 -2.18
C ASP A 40 -1.00 -12.87 -1.64
N VAL A 41 -1.93 -12.48 -2.49
CA VAL A 41 -3.00 -11.52 -2.17
C VAL A 41 -4.34 -12.14 -2.52
N GLU A 42 -5.26 -12.12 -1.56
CA GLU A 42 -6.66 -12.50 -1.78
C GLU A 42 -7.56 -11.28 -1.57
N LEU A 43 -8.40 -10.99 -2.56
CA LEU A 43 -9.46 -10.00 -2.45
C LEU A 43 -10.79 -10.71 -2.27
N THR A 44 -11.58 -10.25 -1.30
CA THR A 44 -12.99 -10.64 -1.13
C THR A 44 -13.84 -9.38 -1.09
N SER A 45 -14.71 -9.21 -2.07
CA SER A 45 -15.64 -8.07 -2.16
C SER A 45 -17.04 -8.51 -1.75
N THR A 46 -17.72 -7.68 -0.96
CA THR A 46 -19.08 -7.92 -0.49
C THR A 46 -19.92 -6.68 -0.72
N THR A 47 -21.14 -6.87 -1.28
CA THR A 47 -22.13 -5.80 -1.46
C THR A 47 -23.10 -5.74 -0.26
N PRO A 48 -23.88 -4.65 -0.12
CA PRO A 48 -24.90 -4.55 0.93
C PRO A 48 -25.94 -5.70 0.92
N GLU A 49 -26.24 -6.25 -0.27
CA GLU A 49 -27.17 -7.36 -0.47
C GLU A 49 -26.55 -8.73 -0.14
N GLY A 50 -25.30 -8.76 0.35
CA GLY A 50 -24.60 -9.98 0.75
C GLY A 50 -23.98 -10.76 -0.40
N LYS A 51 -23.99 -10.26 -1.64
CA LYS A 51 -23.24 -10.89 -2.74
C LYS A 51 -21.75 -10.77 -2.46
N SER A 52 -21.02 -11.89 -2.61
CA SER A 52 -19.59 -11.94 -2.41
C SER A 52 -18.89 -12.54 -3.63
N GLU A 53 -17.77 -11.94 -3.99
CA GLU A 53 -16.84 -12.45 -5.02
C GLU A 53 -15.42 -12.46 -4.47
N SER A 54 -14.59 -13.37 -4.96
CA SER A 54 -13.20 -13.49 -4.53
C SER A 54 -12.26 -13.68 -5.71
N SER A 55 -11.07 -13.09 -5.60
CA SER A 55 -9.97 -13.28 -6.55
C SER A 55 -8.65 -13.43 -5.82
N LYS A 56 -7.74 -14.23 -6.39
CA LYS A 56 -6.40 -14.43 -5.83
C LYS A 56 -5.34 -14.03 -6.83
N PHE A 57 -4.28 -13.49 -6.27
CA PHE A 57 -3.16 -12.95 -7.03
C PHE A 57 -1.85 -13.38 -6.40
N ARG A 58 -0.82 -13.49 -7.22
CA ARG A 58 0.56 -13.54 -6.77
C ARG A 58 1.28 -12.29 -7.24
N VAL A 59 1.82 -11.55 -6.29
CA VAL A 59 2.54 -10.30 -6.55
C VAL A 59 4.03 -10.58 -6.46
N TYR A 60 4.75 -10.18 -7.50
CA TYR A 60 6.22 -10.17 -7.54
C TYR A 60 6.68 -8.72 -7.52
N GLY A 61 7.41 -8.31 -6.49
CA GLY A 61 7.92 -6.96 -6.34
C GLY A 61 9.43 -6.92 -6.40
N LYS A 62 10.00 -5.82 -6.94
CA LYS A 62 11.42 -5.51 -6.88
C LYS A 62 11.61 -3.99 -6.73
N GLY A 63 12.32 -3.59 -5.68
CA GLY A 63 12.26 -2.22 -5.24
C GLY A 63 10.83 -1.85 -4.86
N SER A 64 10.53 -0.57 -4.78
CA SER A 64 9.17 -0.09 -4.51
C SER A 64 8.46 0.41 -5.77
N ASP A 65 9.15 0.40 -6.92
CA ASP A 65 8.69 1.00 -8.17
C ASP A 65 8.30 -0.01 -9.27
N ARG A 66 8.52 -1.32 -9.04
CA ARG A 66 8.26 -2.39 -10.02
C ARG A 66 7.49 -3.54 -9.40
N SER A 67 6.41 -3.93 -10.04
CA SER A 67 5.69 -5.14 -9.68
C SER A 67 5.03 -5.83 -10.87
N VAL A 68 4.89 -7.14 -10.75
CA VAL A 68 4.03 -7.95 -11.61
C VAL A 68 3.00 -8.63 -10.74
N VAL A 69 1.72 -8.53 -11.11
CA VAL A 69 0.60 -9.19 -10.45
C VAL A 69 0.06 -10.26 -11.38
N GLU A 70 0.20 -11.51 -10.98
CA GLU A 70 -0.35 -12.68 -11.66
C GLU A 70 -1.72 -13.01 -11.11
N PHE A 71 -2.72 -13.18 -11.97
CA PHE A 71 -4.05 -13.65 -11.57
C PHE A 71 -4.05 -15.16 -11.43
N THR A 72 -4.27 -15.66 -10.21
CA THR A 72 -4.20 -17.09 -9.89
C THR A 72 -5.58 -17.72 -9.66
N ALA A 73 -6.61 -16.93 -9.35
CA ALA A 73 -8.01 -17.35 -9.27
C ALA A 73 -8.96 -16.15 -9.48
N PRO A 74 -10.18 -16.37 -9.97
CA PRO A 74 -10.76 -17.65 -10.42
C PRO A 74 -10.10 -18.16 -11.72
N GLN A 75 -10.46 -19.39 -12.14
CA GLN A 75 -9.88 -20.01 -13.33
C GLN A 75 -10.06 -19.18 -14.61
N THR A 76 -11.17 -18.44 -14.71
CA THR A 76 -11.48 -17.54 -15.85
C THR A 76 -10.54 -16.33 -15.96
N GLU A 77 -9.84 -16.00 -14.88
CA GLU A 77 -8.91 -14.87 -14.82
C GLU A 77 -7.44 -15.29 -14.95
N LYS A 78 -7.15 -16.59 -14.81
CA LYS A 78 -5.78 -17.10 -14.91
C LYS A 78 -5.09 -16.76 -16.21
N GLY A 79 -3.79 -16.45 -16.11
CA GLY A 79 -2.97 -16.04 -17.25
C GLY A 79 -3.07 -14.55 -17.57
N LYS A 80 -3.88 -13.78 -16.84
CA LYS A 80 -3.80 -12.33 -16.85
C LYS A 80 -2.65 -11.87 -15.96
N TYR A 81 -2.00 -10.79 -16.35
CA TYR A 81 -0.92 -10.16 -15.59
C TYR A 81 -1.07 -8.66 -15.61
N LEU A 82 -0.81 -7.99 -14.46
CA LEU A 82 -0.56 -6.57 -14.42
C LEU A 82 0.95 -6.36 -14.33
N LEU A 83 1.48 -5.42 -15.09
CA LEU A 83 2.83 -4.91 -14.94
C LEU A 83 2.74 -3.47 -14.47
N MET A 84 3.45 -3.14 -13.40
CA MET A 84 3.66 -1.78 -12.95
C MET A 84 5.13 -1.43 -13.02
N LEU A 85 5.44 -0.30 -13.68
CA LEU A 85 6.76 0.31 -13.75
C LEU A 85 6.59 1.77 -13.38
N ARG A 86 7.06 2.16 -12.21
CA ARG A 86 6.82 3.50 -11.65
C ARG A 86 5.33 3.84 -11.68
N GLU A 87 4.90 4.91 -12.36
CA GLU A 87 3.50 5.37 -12.46
C GLU A 87 2.72 4.67 -13.58
N ALA A 88 3.42 3.98 -14.48
CA ALA A 88 2.81 3.37 -15.66
C ALA A 88 2.39 1.92 -15.38
N MET A 89 1.21 1.55 -15.87
CA MET A 89 0.65 0.23 -15.69
C MET A 89 0.11 -0.35 -16.98
N TRP A 90 0.27 -1.66 -17.15
CA TRP A 90 -0.24 -2.43 -18.28
C TRP A 90 -0.91 -3.70 -17.79
N ILE A 91 -1.95 -4.13 -18.53
CA ILE A 91 -2.55 -5.46 -18.39
C ILE A 91 -2.20 -6.31 -19.62
N TYR A 92 -1.79 -7.54 -19.36
CA TYR A 92 -1.72 -8.60 -20.36
C TYR A 92 -2.87 -9.57 -20.15
N MET A 93 -3.50 -9.99 -21.24
CA MET A 93 -4.55 -11.01 -21.28
C MET A 93 -4.16 -12.07 -22.32
N PRO A 94 -4.40 -13.37 -22.06
CA PRO A 94 -4.07 -14.44 -23.03
C PRO A 94 -4.71 -14.25 -24.42
N SER A 95 -5.88 -13.59 -24.46
CA SER A 95 -6.59 -13.28 -25.71
C SER A 95 -6.06 -12.06 -26.46
N ALA A 96 -5.12 -11.30 -25.87
CA ALA A 96 -4.56 -10.09 -26.49
C ALA A 96 -3.16 -10.36 -27.04
N SER A 97 -2.86 -9.82 -28.22
CA SER A 97 -1.54 -9.97 -28.86
C SER A 97 -0.42 -9.18 -28.15
N ARG A 98 -0.79 -8.17 -27.35
CA ARG A 98 0.15 -7.29 -26.63
C ARG A 98 -0.48 -6.71 -25.37
N PRO A 99 0.33 -6.32 -24.36
CA PRO A 99 -0.15 -5.64 -23.17
C PRO A 99 -0.80 -4.30 -23.50
N ILE A 100 -1.89 -3.98 -22.82
CA ILE A 100 -2.67 -2.74 -22.96
C ILE A 100 -2.35 -1.83 -21.78
N ARG A 101 -2.09 -0.54 -22.04
CA ARG A 101 -1.88 0.45 -20.98
C ARG A 101 -3.19 0.72 -20.24
N ILE A 102 -3.16 0.73 -18.92
CA ILE A 102 -4.31 0.97 -18.04
C ILE A 102 -3.98 2.01 -16.98
N SER A 103 -5.02 2.55 -16.34
CA SER A 103 -4.86 3.45 -15.20
C SER A 103 -4.69 2.66 -13.88
N PRO A 104 -3.76 3.06 -12.99
CA PRO A 104 -3.68 2.51 -11.63
C PRO A 104 -4.98 2.70 -10.82
N LEU A 105 -5.74 3.78 -11.07
CA LEU A 105 -7.02 4.06 -10.42
C LEU A 105 -8.16 3.16 -10.93
N GLN A 106 -8.02 2.54 -12.10
CA GLN A 106 -9.05 1.66 -12.64
C GLN A 106 -9.33 0.51 -11.67
N ARG A 107 -10.61 0.24 -11.47
CA ARG A 107 -11.08 -0.84 -10.61
C ARG A 107 -10.53 -2.18 -11.08
N LEU A 108 -9.94 -2.93 -10.15
CA LEU A 108 -9.54 -4.32 -10.35
C LEU A 108 -10.67 -5.25 -9.94
N MET A 109 -11.10 -5.16 -8.67
CA MET A 109 -12.19 -5.96 -8.11
C MET A 109 -12.81 -5.22 -6.91
N GLY A 110 -14.13 -5.23 -6.80
CA GLY A 110 -14.84 -4.59 -5.70
C GLY A 110 -14.44 -3.12 -5.54
N GLN A 111 -13.85 -2.77 -4.40
CA GLN A 111 -13.36 -1.42 -4.11
C GLN A 111 -11.84 -1.28 -4.29
N ALA A 112 -11.16 -2.37 -4.58
CA ALA A 112 -9.73 -2.34 -4.89
C ALA A 112 -9.47 -1.90 -6.33
N SER A 113 -8.55 -0.95 -6.49
CA SER A 113 -7.99 -0.56 -7.80
C SER A 113 -6.79 -1.42 -8.16
N ASN A 114 -6.35 -1.34 -9.41
CA ASN A 114 -5.12 -1.98 -9.87
C ASN A 114 -3.91 -1.53 -9.03
N GLY A 115 -3.84 -0.24 -8.71
CA GLY A 115 -2.78 0.34 -7.89
C GLY A 115 -2.78 -0.16 -6.45
N ASP A 116 -3.94 -0.47 -5.86
CA ASP A 116 -4.00 -0.95 -4.47
C ASP A 116 -3.31 -2.32 -4.29
N VAL A 117 -3.37 -3.17 -5.32
CA VAL A 117 -2.73 -4.50 -5.30
C VAL A 117 -1.28 -4.44 -5.77
N ALA A 118 -1.00 -3.65 -6.81
CA ALA A 118 0.32 -3.60 -7.43
C ALA A 118 1.32 -2.72 -6.64
N ARG A 119 0.84 -1.70 -5.91
CA ARG A 119 1.67 -0.73 -5.19
C ARG A 119 1.77 -1.08 -3.71
N THR A 120 2.98 -1.24 -3.23
CA THR A 120 3.23 -1.66 -1.84
C THR A 120 3.77 -0.55 -0.94
N SER A 121 4.15 0.62 -1.50
CA SER A 121 4.75 1.73 -0.75
C SER A 121 4.09 3.06 -1.09
N PHE A 122 3.88 3.90 -0.07
CA PHE A 122 3.44 5.28 -0.25
C PHE A 122 4.59 6.22 -0.59
N THR A 123 5.79 6.00 -0.04
CA THR A 123 6.95 6.89 -0.19
C THR A 123 7.39 7.07 -1.64
N ILE A 124 7.09 6.11 -2.52
CA ILE A 124 7.39 6.22 -3.95
C ILE A 124 6.48 7.22 -4.64
N ASP A 125 5.18 7.15 -4.36
CA ASP A 125 4.15 7.88 -5.10
C ASP A 125 3.82 9.25 -4.48
N TYR A 126 4.14 9.44 -3.19
CA TYR A 126 3.68 10.60 -2.42
C TYR A 126 4.82 11.29 -1.69
N ASP A 127 4.72 12.61 -1.61
CA ASP A 127 5.46 13.43 -0.66
C ASP A 127 4.62 13.59 0.61
N ALA A 128 5.29 13.50 1.76
CA ALA A 128 4.68 13.82 3.04
C ALA A 128 4.58 15.35 3.17
N ALA A 129 3.39 15.89 2.88
CA ALA A 129 3.12 17.33 2.82
C ALA A 129 2.88 17.97 4.19
N GLY A 130 2.58 17.18 5.21
CA GLY A 130 2.33 17.65 6.56
C GLY A 130 2.15 16.53 7.55
N ILE A 131 2.33 16.82 8.83
CA ILE A 131 2.10 15.91 9.95
C ILE A 131 1.34 16.64 11.06
N ALA A 132 0.34 15.99 11.62
CA ALA A 132 -0.43 16.48 12.76
C ALA A 132 -0.55 15.38 13.82
N ASP A 133 -1.00 15.80 15.00
CA ASP A 133 -1.26 14.92 16.15
C ASP A 133 -2.77 14.65 16.26
N ASP A 134 -3.16 13.40 16.43
CA ASP A 134 -4.56 13.00 16.65
C ASP A 134 -4.64 11.76 17.56
N ALA A 135 -5.02 11.99 18.83
CA ALA A 135 -5.38 10.94 19.79
C ALA A 135 -4.47 9.68 19.78
N GLY A 136 -3.13 9.88 19.84
CA GLY A 136 -2.14 8.78 19.84
C GLY A 136 -1.75 8.30 18.45
N SER A 137 -2.16 9.00 17.40
CA SER A 137 -1.72 8.78 16.03
C SER A 137 -0.97 10.00 15.48
N TRP A 138 0.00 9.73 14.60
CA TRP A 138 0.43 10.71 13.62
C TRP A 138 -0.58 10.72 12.47
N VAL A 139 -1.00 11.90 12.04
CA VAL A 139 -1.80 12.09 10.83
C VAL A 139 -0.90 12.70 9.78
N VAL A 140 -0.54 11.93 8.75
CA VAL A 140 0.34 12.38 7.69
C VAL A 140 -0.49 12.66 6.44
N ASP A 141 -0.44 13.89 5.95
CA ASP A 141 -1.02 14.28 4.66
C ASP A 141 0.00 13.98 3.55
N LEU A 142 -0.43 13.23 2.56
CA LEU A 142 0.38 12.76 1.44
C LEU A 142 -0.13 13.40 0.16
N ALA A 143 0.74 14.07 -0.59
CA ALA A 143 0.47 14.65 -1.90
C ALA A 143 1.11 13.81 -3.00
N ALA A 144 0.36 13.48 -4.05
CA ALA A 144 0.87 12.71 -5.18
C ALA A 144 2.02 13.46 -5.88
N LYS A 145 3.12 12.75 -6.15
CA LYS A 145 4.29 13.27 -6.87
C LYS A 145 4.04 13.43 -8.37
N ASP A 146 3.12 12.62 -8.92
CA ASP A 146 2.79 12.60 -10.34
C ASP A 146 1.26 12.49 -10.53
N PRO A 147 0.66 13.22 -11.49
CA PRO A 147 -0.78 13.11 -11.79
C PRO A 147 -1.26 11.70 -12.22
N ALA A 148 -0.36 10.82 -12.65
CA ALA A 148 -0.67 9.45 -13.02
C ALA A 148 -0.81 8.50 -11.82
N VAL A 149 -0.46 8.94 -10.60
CA VAL A 149 -0.67 8.19 -9.36
C VAL A 149 -2.17 7.98 -9.13
N ALA A 150 -2.54 6.83 -8.56
CA ALA A 150 -3.94 6.43 -8.42
C ALA A 150 -4.81 7.45 -7.65
N TYR A 151 -4.27 8.09 -6.61
CA TYR A 151 -5.00 9.07 -5.80
C TYR A 151 -4.20 10.35 -5.70
N ASN A 152 -4.87 11.49 -5.85
CA ASN A 152 -4.20 12.80 -5.78
C ASN A 152 -3.68 13.13 -4.38
N ARG A 153 -4.40 12.71 -3.35
CA ARG A 153 -4.03 12.90 -1.96
C ARG A 153 -4.44 11.69 -1.13
N VAL A 154 -3.62 11.38 -0.13
CA VAL A 154 -3.94 10.39 0.91
C VAL A 154 -3.73 11.05 2.27
N ARG A 155 -4.63 10.79 3.22
CA ARG A 155 -4.43 11.12 4.62
C ARG A 155 -4.28 9.82 5.38
N LEU A 156 -3.13 9.65 6.04
CA LEU A 156 -2.74 8.39 6.69
C LEU A 156 -2.60 8.59 8.20
N TRP A 157 -3.33 7.77 8.97
CA TRP A 157 -3.20 7.70 10.42
C TRP A 157 -2.25 6.55 10.79
N ILE A 158 -1.23 6.89 11.58
CA ILE A 158 -0.13 6.00 11.96
C ILE A 158 -0.05 6.00 13.48
N ASP A 159 -0.04 4.82 14.09
CA ASP A 159 0.14 4.67 15.54
C ASP A 159 1.48 5.25 16.00
N LYS A 160 1.47 6.08 17.05
CA LYS A 160 2.69 6.74 17.54
C LYS A 160 3.68 5.81 18.20
N ALA A 161 3.20 4.76 18.84
CA ALA A 161 4.05 3.84 19.59
C ALA A 161 4.69 2.78 18.68
N SER A 162 3.91 2.23 17.75
CA SER A 162 4.33 1.12 16.89
C SER A 162 4.70 1.55 15.47
N TYR A 163 4.28 2.73 15.00
CA TYR A 163 4.32 3.18 13.61
C TYR A 163 3.46 2.34 12.65
N GLU A 164 2.58 1.52 13.17
CA GLU A 164 1.63 0.76 12.36
C GLU A 164 0.60 1.69 11.72
N PRO A 165 0.36 1.61 10.39
CA PRO A 165 -0.77 2.25 9.77
C PRO A 165 -2.08 1.82 10.43
N ARG A 166 -2.98 2.75 10.75
CA ARG A 166 -4.32 2.45 11.29
C ARG A 166 -5.39 2.48 10.22
N HIS A 167 -5.46 3.59 9.50
CA HIS A 167 -6.32 3.76 8.34
C HIS A 167 -5.80 4.84 7.41
N ALA A 168 -6.28 4.84 6.17
CA ALA A 168 -5.96 5.82 5.15
C ALA A 168 -7.22 6.26 4.41
N ASP A 169 -7.39 7.56 4.22
CA ASP A 169 -8.44 8.20 3.43
C ASP A 169 -7.88 8.61 2.06
N PHE A 170 -8.58 8.23 1.00
CA PHE A 170 -8.13 8.43 -0.37
C PHE A 170 -8.98 9.45 -1.11
N TYR A 171 -8.33 10.47 -1.67
CA TYR A 171 -8.95 11.59 -2.34
C TYR A 171 -8.57 11.63 -3.82
N VAL A 172 -9.55 11.96 -4.67
CA VAL A 172 -9.33 12.25 -6.08
C VAL A 172 -9.00 13.72 -6.31
N VAL A 173 -8.61 14.08 -7.55
CA VAL A 173 -8.19 15.46 -7.93
C VAL A 173 -9.21 16.53 -7.55
N SER A 174 -10.51 16.24 -7.58
CA SER A 174 -11.55 17.17 -7.14
C SER A 174 -11.58 17.43 -5.62
N GLY A 175 -10.70 16.79 -4.84
CA GLY A 175 -10.70 16.85 -3.39
C GLY A 175 -11.75 15.96 -2.73
N LYS A 176 -12.52 15.19 -3.51
CA LYS A 176 -13.56 14.30 -2.97
C LYS A 176 -12.92 13.07 -2.34
N LEU A 177 -13.30 12.78 -1.09
CA LEU A 177 -12.98 11.54 -0.41
C LEU A 177 -13.82 10.41 -1.02
N ILE A 178 -13.18 9.35 -1.52
CA ILE A 178 -13.86 8.28 -2.26
C ILE A 178 -13.85 6.94 -1.54
N LYS A 179 -12.80 6.66 -0.76
CA LYS A 179 -12.69 5.40 -0.01
C LYS A 179 -11.82 5.55 1.22
N ARG A 180 -11.99 4.62 2.16
CA ARG A 180 -11.12 4.43 3.33
C ARG A 180 -10.56 3.01 3.32
N ALA A 181 -9.25 2.88 3.54
CA ALA A 181 -8.62 1.61 3.88
C ALA A 181 -8.34 1.57 5.38
N THR A 182 -8.79 0.51 6.05
CA THR A 182 -8.50 0.24 7.46
C THR A 182 -7.57 -0.95 7.56
N TYR A 183 -6.41 -0.78 8.20
CA TYR A 183 -5.42 -1.84 8.43
C TYR A 183 -5.86 -2.64 9.67
N ARG A 184 -6.47 -3.81 9.40
CA ARG A 184 -7.21 -4.58 10.43
C ARG A 184 -6.34 -5.53 11.22
N GLN A 185 -5.37 -6.15 10.55
CA GLN A 185 -4.55 -7.18 11.15
C GLN A 185 -3.09 -7.04 10.74
N TYR A 186 -2.23 -7.41 11.69
CA TYR A 186 -0.79 -7.49 11.54
C TYR A 186 -0.32 -8.88 11.96
N GLY A 187 0.69 -9.40 11.29
CA GLY A 187 1.27 -10.70 11.58
C GLY A 187 2.77 -10.71 11.30
N SER A 188 3.41 -11.84 11.57
CA SER A 188 4.80 -12.05 11.21
C SER A 188 4.89 -12.88 9.94
N MET A 189 5.58 -12.37 8.93
CA MET A 189 5.92 -13.10 7.72
C MET A 189 7.41 -12.95 7.43
N ASN A 190 8.10 -14.06 7.25
CA ASN A 190 9.55 -14.10 7.00
C ASN A 190 10.36 -13.23 7.98
N GLY A 191 10.00 -13.28 9.29
CA GLY A 191 10.68 -12.52 10.34
C GLY A 191 10.32 -11.03 10.43
N HIS A 192 9.49 -10.51 9.54
CA HIS A 192 9.02 -9.13 9.55
C HIS A 192 7.59 -9.03 10.06
N ARG A 193 7.32 -8.01 10.88
CA ARG A 193 5.94 -7.66 11.25
C ARG A 193 5.33 -6.86 10.09
N VAL A 194 4.23 -7.36 9.54
CA VAL A 194 3.61 -6.82 8.33
C VAL A 194 2.10 -6.75 8.46
N VAL A 195 1.47 -5.93 7.66
CA VAL A 195 0.02 -5.93 7.46
C VAL A 195 -0.40 -7.26 6.84
N THR A 196 -1.41 -7.91 7.43
CA THR A 196 -1.98 -9.17 6.91
C THR A 196 -3.41 -9.02 6.41
N GLU A 197 -4.14 -7.97 6.86
CA GLU A 197 -5.48 -7.70 6.38
C GLU A 197 -5.75 -6.19 6.30
N VAL A 198 -6.28 -5.76 5.17
CA VAL A 198 -6.78 -4.40 4.93
C VAL A 198 -8.22 -4.49 4.47
N GLN A 199 -9.11 -3.70 5.09
CA GLN A 199 -10.47 -3.51 4.64
C GLN A 199 -10.58 -2.19 3.88
N ILE A 200 -11.20 -2.20 2.71
CA ILE A 200 -11.47 -1.03 1.88
C ILE A 200 -12.97 -0.81 1.82
N ASP A 201 -13.43 0.32 2.33
CA ASP A 201 -14.83 0.74 2.31
C ASP A 201 -15.04 1.82 1.23
N ASP A 202 -16.11 1.67 0.42
CA ASP A 202 -16.56 2.68 -0.55
C ASP A 202 -17.34 3.76 0.18
N LEU A 203 -16.84 4.98 0.21
CA LEU A 203 -17.52 6.12 0.82
C LEU A 203 -18.50 6.82 -0.11
N LEU A 204 -18.52 6.44 -1.40
CA LEU A 204 -19.52 6.90 -2.37
C LEU A 204 -20.75 5.98 -2.43
N ARG A 205 -20.57 4.71 -2.06
CA ARG A 205 -21.60 3.68 -2.04
C ARG A 205 -21.49 2.90 -0.73
N PRO A 206 -22.02 3.44 0.36
CA PRO A 206 -21.93 2.83 1.69
C PRO A 206 -22.40 1.37 1.68
N GLY A 207 -21.70 0.52 2.44
CA GLY A 207 -22.00 -0.92 2.53
C GLY A 207 -21.22 -1.80 1.54
N ASN A 208 -20.65 -1.22 0.46
CA ASN A 208 -19.71 -1.95 -0.39
C ASN A 208 -18.33 -1.99 0.27
N ARG A 209 -17.80 -3.20 0.39
CA ARG A 209 -16.55 -3.46 1.10
C ARG A 209 -15.70 -4.48 0.36
N THR A 210 -14.39 -4.28 0.39
CA THR A 210 -13.41 -5.27 -0.08
C THR A 210 -12.40 -5.53 1.02
N VAL A 211 -12.16 -6.80 1.35
CA VAL A 211 -11.11 -7.22 2.26
C VAL A 211 -9.96 -7.77 1.42
N MET A 212 -8.77 -7.25 1.68
CA MET A 212 -7.51 -7.66 1.07
C MET A 212 -6.68 -8.39 2.12
N ARG A 213 -6.38 -9.68 1.89
CA ARG A 213 -5.54 -10.50 2.75
C ARG A 213 -4.23 -10.80 2.09
N TYR A 214 -3.17 -10.72 2.88
CA TYR A 214 -1.81 -10.97 2.45
C TYR A 214 -1.28 -12.23 3.13
N ALA A 215 -0.58 -13.07 2.37
CA ALA A 215 0.01 -14.31 2.85
C ALA A 215 1.30 -14.65 2.09
N ASN A 216 2.10 -15.57 2.64
CA ASN A 216 3.25 -16.17 1.97
C ASN A 216 4.27 -15.14 1.44
N LEU A 217 4.47 -14.03 2.17
CA LEU A 217 5.56 -13.10 1.85
C LEU A 217 6.90 -13.83 1.99
N ALA A 218 7.63 -13.90 0.90
CA ALA A 218 8.94 -14.54 0.86
C ALA A 218 9.93 -13.72 0.04
N PRO A 219 11.21 -13.64 0.45
CA PRO A 219 12.25 -13.07 -0.40
C PRO A 219 12.37 -13.90 -1.68
N ARG A 220 12.49 -13.22 -2.79
CA ARG A 220 12.67 -13.82 -4.10
C ARG A 220 13.58 -12.93 -4.94
N ASP A 221 14.60 -13.48 -5.54
CA ASP A 221 15.38 -12.76 -6.55
C ASP A 221 14.57 -12.72 -7.86
N ASN A 222 13.88 -11.60 -8.07
CA ASN A 222 13.12 -11.34 -9.28
C ASN A 222 14.06 -10.69 -10.31
N PRO A 223 14.35 -11.35 -11.46
CA PRO A 223 15.24 -10.77 -12.45
C PRO A 223 14.60 -9.56 -13.15
N ASP A 224 15.38 -8.55 -13.51
CA ASP A 224 14.89 -7.30 -14.13
C ASP A 224 14.09 -7.55 -15.41
N ARG A 225 14.46 -8.57 -16.20
CA ARG A 225 13.76 -8.98 -17.41
C ARG A 225 12.28 -9.34 -17.16
N MET A 226 11.92 -9.76 -15.94
CA MET A 226 10.53 -10.08 -15.57
C MET A 226 9.62 -8.85 -15.62
N PHE A 227 10.17 -7.67 -15.36
CA PHE A 227 9.44 -6.40 -15.33
C PHE A 227 9.46 -5.69 -16.69
N THR A 228 9.16 -6.44 -17.75
CA THR A 228 9.02 -5.88 -19.12
C THR A 228 7.70 -6.32 -19.73
N LYS A 229 7.18 -5.52 -20.65
CA LYS A 229 5.93 -5.84 -21.35
C LYS A 229 6.02 -7.16 -22.11
N ASP A 230 7.18 -7.44 -22.71
CA ASP A 230 7.41 -8.63 -23.54
C ASP A 230 7.57 -9.92 -22.72
N ALA A 231 7.90 -9.81 -21.43
CA ALA A 231 8.06 -10.96 -20.54
C ALA A 231 6.75 -11.42 -19.92
N LEU A 232 5.68 -10.60 -19.93
CA LEU A 232 4.42 -10.95 -19.28
C LEU A 232 3.86 -12.27 -19.79
N GLY A 233 3.62 -13.22 -18.87
CA GLY A 233 3.11 -14.56 -19.18
C GLY A 233 4.12 -15.53 -19.81
N LYS A 234 5.43 -15.22 -19.80
CA LYS A 234 6.48 -16.02 -20.46
C LYS A 234 7.61 -16.49 -19.53
N TRP A 235 7.49 -16.32 -18.20
CA TRP A 235 8.50 -16.80 -17.23
C TRP A 235 7.99 -18.00 -16.41
#